data_d172618a3b86292f601bf1ea19b85c64
#
_entry.id   d172618a3b86292f601bf1ea19b85c64
#
_cell.length_a   1.000
_cell.length_b   1.000
_cell.length_c   1.000
_cell.angle_alpha   90.00
_cell.angle_beta   90.00
_cell.angle_gamma   90.00
#
_symmetry.space_group_name_H-M   'P 1'
#
loop_
_entity.id
_entity.type
_entity.pdbx_description
1 polymer ?
#
loop_
_entity_poly.entity_id
_entity_poly.type
_entity_poly.pdbx_seq_one_letter_code
_entity_poly.pdbx_strand_id
1 'polypeptide(L)'
;DIEVAQVIVKDDVAVPDREEGTGRRGIAGTVFVHKIAGAKAEQGASLAEVKEAAEKAIRNIRTMGVAMTPCILPAVGKPGFQIADDEIEIGMGIHGEKGIETTKIKTAKEIAEILVGRILDDYDYSNSEVAVLVNGLGGTPLMELYILNMEVQKILEEKGIKAYRTFV
;
A
#
# COMPACT_ATOMS: atom_id res chain seq x y z
N ASP A 1 -18.64 -19.44 24.50
CA ASP A 1 -18.55 -18.21 23.69
C ASP A 1 -17.10 -18.06 23.22
N ILE A 2 -16.91 -17.50 22.03
CA ILE A 2 -15.60 -17.20 21.47
C ILE A 2 -15.40 -15.69 21.59
N GLU A 3 -14.32 -15.27 22.22
CA GLU A 3 -13.94 -13.87 22.28
C GLU A 3 -13.37 -13.40 20.93
N VAL A 4 -13.81 -12.23 20.45
CA VAL A 4 -13.43 -11.66 19.16
C VAL A 4 -12.96 -10.21 19.35
N ALA A 5 -11.88 -9.84 18.65
CA ALA A 5 -11.41 -8.48 18.57
C ALA A 5 -11.30 -8.02 17.11
N GLN A 6 -11.48 -6.74 16.87
CA GLN A 6 -11.44 -6.15 15.54
C GLN A 6 -10.38 -5.05 15.45
N VAL A 7 -9.70 -4.98 14.31
CA VAL A 7 -8.83 -3.87 13.92
C VAL A 7 -9.18 -3.43 12.49
N ILE A 8 -8.97 -2.16 12.17
CA ILE A 8 -9.27 -1.58 10.85
C ILE A 8 -7.98 -1.09 10.24
N VAL A 9 -7.62 -1.61 9.08
CA VAL A 9 -6.42 -1.20 8.33
C VAL A 9 -6.67 0.13 7.62
N LYS A 10 -5.72 1.07 7.71
CA LYS A 10 -5.82 2.46 7.25
C LYS A 10 -4.54 2.94 6.58
N ASP A 11 -3.97 2.15 5.68
CA ASP A 11 -2.65 2.40 5.13
C ASP A 11 -2.62 3.34 3.91
N ASP A 12 -3.76 3.57 3.24
CA ASP A 12 -3.84 4.34 2.00
C ASP A 12 -3.66 5.86 2.22
N VAL A 13 -2.50 6.38 1.84
CA VAL A 13 -2.20 7.82 1.98
C VAL A 13 -2.86 8.70 0.91
N ALA A 14 -3.49 8.11 -0.12
CA ALA A 14 -4.29 8.87 -1.06
C ALA A 14 -5.55 9.48 -0.43
N VAL A 15 -5.99 8.93 0.70
CA VAL A 15 -7.15 9.41 1.45
C VAL A 15 -6.68 10.07 2.76
N PRO A 16 -7.09 11.30 3.06
CA PRO A 16 -6.78 11.95 4.34
C PRO A 16 -7.26 11.12 5.53
N ASP A 17 -6.45 11.05 6.59
CA ASP A 17 -6.89 10.46 7.86
C ASP A 17 -7.86 11.43 8.53
N ARG A 18 -9.13 11.06 8.61
CA ARG A 18 -10.20 11.85 9.24
C ARG A 18 -10.78 11.08 10.40
N GLU A 19 -11.02 11.77 11.49
CA GLU A 19 -11.68 11.19 12.67
C GLU A 19 -13.17 10.87 12.40
N GLU A 20 -13.80 11.62 11.50
CA GLU A 20 -15.22 11.46 11.14
C GLU A 20 -15.38 11.08 9.66
N GLY A 21 -16.29 10.15 9.38
CA GLY A 21 -16.66 9.71 8.04
C GLY A 21 -15.97 8.42 7.60
N THR A 22 -15.87 8.20 6.29
CA THR A 22 -15.09 7.09 5.71
C THR A 22 -13.61 7.43 5.87
N GLY A 23 -12.96 6.85 6.89
CA GLY A 23 -11.52 6.96 7.11
C GLY A 23 -10.70 6.42 5.93
N ARG A 24 -9.37 6.40 6.09
CA ARG A 24 -8.45 5.81 5.11
C ARG A 24 -8.84 4.38 4.76
N ARG A 25 -8.66 4.05 3.50
CA ARG A 25 -8.87 2.70 2.98
C ARG A 25 -7.74 1.78 3.46
N GLY A 26 -8.05 0.50 3.69
CA GLY A 26 -7.06 -0.57 3.81
C GLY A 26 -6.74 -1.10 2.42
N ILE A 27 -5.47 -1.06 2.02
CA ILE A 27 -5.00 -1.59 0.72
C ILE A 27 -3.86 -2.59 0.93
N ALA A 28 -2.76 -2.51 0.20
CA ALA A 28 -1.70 -3.53 0.22
C ALA A 28 -1.06 -3.77 1.60
N GLY A 29 -1.03 -2.77 2.48
CA GLY A 29 -0.52 -2.91 3.84
C GLY A 29 -1.26 -3.94 4.69
N THR A 30 -2.50 -4.29 4.33
CA THR A 30 -3.27 -5.36 4.96
C THR A 30 -2.50 -6.70 4.98
N VAL A 31 -1.67 -6.97 3.97
CA VAL A 31 -0.80 -8.17 3.93
C VAL A 31 0.14 -8.22 5.12
N PHE A 32 0.79 -7.10 5.44
CA PHE A 32 1.68 -7.02 6.61
C PHE A 32 0.92 -7.18 7.92
N VAL A 33 -0.25 -6.58 8.05
CA VAL A 33 -1.08 -6.72 9.26
C VAL A 33 -1.45 -8.19 9.49
N HIS A 34 -1.91 -8.91 8.46
CA HIS A 34 -2.21 -10.35 8.55
C HIS A 34 -0.96 -11.17 8.92
N LYS A 35 0.19 -10.90 8.29
CA LYS A 35 1.44 -11.64 8.56
C LYS A 35 1.95 -11.40 9.99
N ILE A 36 1.92 -10.16 10.46
CA ILE A 36 2.40 -9.80 11.81
C ILE A 36 1.46 -10.35 12.87
N ALA A 37 0.15 -10.16 12.73
CA ALA A 37 -0.84 -10.68 13.66
C ALA A 37 -0.84 -12.22 13.68
N GLY A 38 -0.79 -12.86 12.50
CA GLY A 38 -0.72 -14.32 12.39
C GLY A 38 0.53 -14.90 13.01
N ALA A 39 1.70 -14.30 12.78
CA ALA A 39 2.95 -14.74 13.40
C ALA A 39 2.93 -14.58 14.94
N LYS A 40 2.29 -13.51 15.44
CA LYS A 40 2.13 -13.31 16.88
C LYS A 40 1.19 -14.36 17.50
N ALA A 41 0.10 -14.69 16.81
CA ALA A 41 -0.83 -15.73 17.21
C ALA A 41 -0.16 -17.13 17.22
N GLU A 42 0.63 -17.45 16.20
CA GLU A 42 1.38 -18.72 16.08
C GLU A 42 2.38 -18.93 17.24
N GLN A 43 2.86 -17.85 17.84
CA GLN A 43 3.69 -17.88 19.03
C GLN A 43 2.90 -18.19 20.33
N GLY A 44 1.59 -18.40 20.25
CA GLY A 44 0.72 -18.66 21.40
C GLY A 44 0.33 -17.41 22.18
N ALA A 45 0.44 -16.23 21.58
CA ALA A 45 0.05 -14.98 22.23
C ALA A 45 -1.47 -14.89 22.46
N SER A 46 -1.88 -14.17 23.50
CA SER A 46 -3.28 -13.88 23.79
C SER A 46 -3.94 -13.00 22.72
N LEU A 47 -5.28 -13.00 22.68
CA LEU A 47 -6.06 -12.14 21.77
C LEU A 47 -5.66 -10.66 21.91
N ALA A 48 -5.44 -10.18 23.15
CA ALA A 48 -5.03 -8.82 23.41
C ALA A 48 -3.64 -8.49 22.80
N GLU A 49 -2.67 -9.37 22.96
CA GLU A 49 -1.31 -9.20 22.41
C GLU A 49 -1.31 -9.27 20.87
N VAL A 50 -2.11 -10.14 20.27
CA VAL A 50 -2.28 -10.21 18.81
C VAL A 50 -2.90 -8.93 18.28
N LYS A 51 -3.94 -8.43 18.94
CA LYS A 51 -4.58 -7.16 18.59
C LYS A 51 -3.60 -5.99 18.69
N GLU A 52 -2.84 -5.90 19.77
CA GLU A 52 -1.82 -4.85 19.95
C GLU A 52 -0.75 -4.88 18.84
N ALA A 53 -0.27 -6.08 18.46
CA ALA A 53 0.68 -6.26 17.36
C ALA A 53 0.10 -5.79 16.03
N ALA A 54 -1.17 -6.11 15.74
CA ALA A 54 -1.89 -5.65 14.55
C ALA A 54 -2.05 -4.12 14.53
N GLU A 55 -2.47 -3.52 15.65
CA GLU A 55 -2.62 -2.07 15.76
C GLU A 55 -1.28 -1.34 15.64
N LYS A 56 -0.20 -1.90 16.19
CA LYS A 56 1.16 -1.37 16.01
C LYS A 56 1.56 -1.40 14.54
N ALA A 57 1.30 -2.49 13.83
CA ALA A 57 1.55 -2.57 12.39
C ALA A 57 0.76 -1.49 11.63
N ILE A 58 -0.55 -1.35 11.90
CA ILE A 58 -1.43 -0.36 11.25
C ILE A 58 -0.91 1.07 11.44
N ARG A 59 -0.43 1.43 12.61
CA ARG A 59 0.13 2.76 12.88
C ARG A 59 1.36 3.08 12.02
N ASN A 60 2.14 2.07 11.66
CA ASN A 60 3.45 2.22 11.01
C ASN A 60 3.45 1.85 9.51
N ILE A 61 2.32 1.47 8.94
CA ILE A 61 2.22 1.12 7.52
C ILE A 61 1.61 2.27 6.73
N ARG A 62 2.19 2.56 5.58
CA ARG A 62 1.66 3.49 4.57
C ARG A 62 1.75 2.85 3.21
N THR A 63 0.75 3.11 2.39
CA THR A 63 0.68 2.59 1.03
C THR A 63 0.17 3.68 0.08
N MET A 64 0.71 3.69 -1.12
CA MET A 64 0.26 4.52 -2.23
C MET A 64 0.22 3.69 -3.49
N GLY A 65 -0.83 3.83 -4.29
CA GLY A 65 -1.02 3.07 -5.52
C GLY A 65 -1.09 3.93 -6.77
N VAL A 66 -0.85 3.29 -7.92
CA VAL A 66 -1.07 3.83 -9.26
C VAL A 66 -1.71 2.75 -10.13
N ALA A 67 -2.62 3.13 -11.01
CA ALA A 67 -3.18 2.24 -12.00
C ALA A 67 -2.89 2.75 -13.42
N MET A 68 -2.49 1.86 -14.31
CA MET A 68 -2.26 2.15 -15.72
C MET A 68 -3.40 1.63 -16.62
N THR A 69 -4.17 0.67 -16.11
CA THR A 69 -5.33 0.12 -16.81
C THR A 69 -6.45 -0.19 -15.83
N PRO A 70 -7.72 -0.09 -16.22
CA PRO A 70 -8.82 -0.44 -15.36
C PRO A 70 -8.94 -1.95 -15.16
N CYS A 71 -9.38 -2.36 -13.96
CA CYS A 71 -9.81 -3.72 -13.71
C CYS A 71 -11.22 -3.95 -14.24
N ILE A 72 -11.46 -5.10 -14.85
CA ILE A 72 -12.78 -5.56 -15.26
C ILE A 72 -13.21 -6.68 -14.30
N LEU A 73 -14.12 -6.35 -13.40
CA LEU A 73 -14.71 -7.35 -12.51
C LEU A 73 -15.61 -8.30 -13.34
N PRO A 74 -15.40 -9.63 -13.29
CA PRO A 74 -16.17 -10.59 -14.10
C PRO A 74 -17.69 -10.47 -13.93
N ALA A 75 -18.15 -10.20 -12.72
CA ALA A 75 -19.57 -10.04 -12.42
C ALA A 75 -20.20 -8.77 -13.03
N VAL A 76 -19.39 -7.75 -13.30
CA VAL A 76 -19.83 -6.46 -13.85
C VAL A 76 -19.66 -6.40 -15.36
N GLY A 77 -18.63 -7.06 -15.90
CA GLY A 77 -18.30 -7.10 -17.34
C GLY A 77 -17.91 -5.74 -17.95
N LYS A 78 -17.63 -4.73 -17.11
CA LYS A 78 -17.27 -3.38 -17.53
C LYS A 78 -16.01 -2.92 -16.77
N PRO A 79 -15.18 -2.05 -17.37
CA PRO A 79 -14.11 -1.35 -16.65
C PRO A 79 -14.67 -0.58 -15.46
N GLY A 80 -14.00 -0.63 -14.32
CA GLY A 80 -14.41 0.09 -13.10
C GLY A 80 -14.26 1.60 -13.22
N PHE A 81 -13.38 2.07 -14.10
CA PHE A 81 -13.15 3.48 -14.42
C PHE A 81 -12.69 3.61 -15.88
N GLN A 82 -12.63 4.84 -16.39
CA GLN A 82 -12.13 5.13 -17.74
C GLN A 82 -10.86 5.96 -17.64
N ILE A 83 -9.85 5.56 -18.39
CA ILE A 83 -8.56 6.23 -18.51
C ILE A 83 -8.09 6.08 -19.96
N ALA A 84 -7.39 7.08 -20.50
CA ALA A 84 -6.82 7.00 -21.84
C ALA A 84 -5.57 6.09 -21.86
N ASP A 85 -5.22 5.56 -23.03
CA ASP A 85 -4.10 4.61 -23.20
C ASP A 85 -2.74 5.19 -22.77
N ASP A 86 -2.62 6.53 -22.76
CA ASP A 86 -1.41 7.27 -22.40
C ASP A 86 -1.50 7.94 -21.02
N GLU A 87 -2.44 7.52 -20.20
CA GLU A 87 -2.68 8.08 -18.86
C GLU A 87 -2.51 7.06 -17.75
N ILE A 88 -2.27 7.57 -16.55
CA ILE A 88 -2.25 6.81 -15.31
C ILE A 88 -3.10 7.50 -14.25
N GLU A 89 -3.70 6.72 -13.35
CA GLU A 89 -4.49 7.20 -12.21
C GLU A 89 -3.70 6.97 -10.91
N ILE A 90 -3.36 8.04 -10.21
CA ILE A 90 -2.60 8.02 -8.97
C ILE A 90 -3.56 7.95 -7.78
N GLY A 91 -3.28 7.08 -6.80
CA GLY A 91 -4.07 6.94 -5.59
C GLY A 91 -5.38 6.19 -5.76
N MET A 92 -5.50 5.36 -6.78
CA MET A 92 -6.68 4.52 -6.97
C MET A 92 -6.78 3.44 -5.90
N GLY A 93 -8.00 3.16 -5.43
CA GLY A 93 -8.30 2.06 -4.53
C GLY A 93 -8.32 0.71 -5.23
N ILE A 94 -8.18 -0.39 -4.46
CA ILE A 94 -8.08 -1.76 -5.01
C ILE A 94 -9.37 -2.28 -5.65
N HIS A 95 -10.51 -1.68 -5.34
CA HIS A 95 -11.80 -2.03 -5.97
C HIS A 95 -12.17 -1.08 -7.12
N GLY A 96 -11.24 -0.23 -7.57
CA GLY A 96 -11.48 0.74 -8.62
C GLY A 96 -12.07 2.07 -8.12
N GLU A 97 -11.96 2.36 -6.82
CA GLU A 97 -12.31 3.67 -6.30
C GLU A 97 -11.39 4.73 -6.90
N LYS A 98 -11.99 5.85 -7.29
CA LYS A 98 -11.29 6.94 -7.96
C LYS A 98 -10.04 7.38 -7.18
N GLY A 99 -8.96 7.60 -7.92
CA GLY A 99 -7.72 8.17 -7.40
C GLY A 99 -7.82 9.67 -7.12
N ILE A 100 -6.70 10.26 -6.83
CA ILE A 100 -6.57 11.68 -6.51
C ILE A 100 -6.14 12.52 -7.70
N GLU A 101 -5.54 11.88 -8.73
CA GLU A 101 -4.99 12.57 -9.88
C GLU A 101 -4.89 11.62 -11.08
N THR A 102 -5.35 12.09 -12.25
CA THR A 102 -5.08 11.46 -13.56
C THR A 102 -3.99 12.26 -14.26
N THR A 103 -2.95 11.61 -14.73
CA THR A 103 -1.84 12.26 -15.46
C THR A 103 -1.33 11.40 -16.59
N LYS A 104 -0.46 11.93 -17.44
CA LYS A 104 0.16 11.14 -18.50
C LYS A 104 1.11 10.10 -17.94
N ILE A 105 1.29 9.03 -18.73
CA ILE A 105 2.19 7.92 -18.37
C ILE A 105 3.59 8.46 -18.07
N LYS A 106 4.22 7.88 -17.05
CA LYS A 106 5.51 8.32 -16.51
C LYS A 106 6.52 7.18 -16.53
N THR A 107 7.78 7.52 -16.42
CA THR A 107 8.84 6.53 -16.22
C THR A 107 8.72 5.85 -14.85
N ALA A 108 9.30 4.66 -14.70
CA ALA A 108 9.33 3.96 -13.42
C ALA A 108 9.97 4.81 -12.30
N LYS A 109 10.97 5.62 -12.63
CA LYS A 109 11.61 6.56 -11.71
C LYS A 109 10.61 7.61 -11.20
N GLU A 110 9.94 8.30 -12.10
CA GLU A 110 8.93 9.32 -11.74
C GLU A 110 7.76 8.73 -10.96
N ILE A 111 7.32 7.51 -11.30
CA ILE A 111 6.29 6.79 -10.55
C ILE A 111 6.80 6.49 -9.12
N ALA A 112 8.00 5.96 -8.97
CA ALA A 112 8.59 5.70 -7.66
C ALA A 112 8.72 6.98 -6.82
N GLU A 113 9.19 8.08 -7.43
CA GLU A 113 9.30 9.39 -6.76
C GLU A 113 7.94 9.90 -6.26
N ILE A 114 6.88 9.76 -7.06
CA ILE A 114 5.52 10.15 -6.66
C ILE A 114 5.01 9.26 -5.51
N LEU A 115 5.08 7.94 -5.66
CA LEU A 115 4.52 7.01 -4.68
C LEU A 115 5.27 7.07 -3.34
N VAL A 116 6.59 7.01 -3.36
CA VAL A 116 7.41 7.09 -2.15
C VAL A 116 7.33 8.48 -1.53
N GLY A 117 7.34 9.54 -2.35
CA GLY A 117 7.18 10.91 -1.87
C GLY A 117 5.89 11.08 -1.05
N ARG A 118 4.75 10.64 -1.58
CA ARG A 118 3.46 10.70 -0.86
C ARG A 118 3.46 9.91 0.45
N ILE A 119 4.14 8.77 0.49
CA ILE A 119 4.29 7.96 1.70
C ILE A 119 5.13 8.70 2.75
N LEU A 120 6.26 9.30 2.33
CA LEU A 120 7.17 10.01 3.22
C LEU A 120 6.62 11.37 3.69
N ASP A 121 5.76 12.00 2.90
CA ASP A 121 5.05 13.23 3.30
C ASP A 121 4.03 12.95 4.43
N ASP A 122 3.48 11.73 4.48
CA ASP A 122 2.48 11.33 5.46
C ASP A 122 3.09 10.77 6.76
N TYR A 123 4.25 10.15 6.68
CA TYR A 123 4.90 9.51 7.83
C TYR A 123 6.42 9.60 7.75
N ASP A 124 7.03 10.06 8.81
CA ASP A 124 8.48 10.17 8.91
C ASP A 124 9.12 8.81 9.23
N TYR A 125 9.78 8.23 8.24
CA TYR A 125 10.59 7.01 8.36
C TYR A 125 12.09 7.30 8.52
N SER A 126 12.51 8.54 8.76
CA SER A 126 13.92 8.91 8.91
C SER A 126 14.60 8.07 9.99
N ASN A 127 15.80 7.58 9.70
CA ASN A 127 16.60 6.73 10.58
C ASN A 127 15.89 5.41 10.99
N SER A 128 14.89 4.99 10.24
CA SER A 128 14.16 3.75 10.47
C SER A 128 14.65 2.62 9.58
N GLU A 129 14.37 1.40 10.00
CA GLU A 129 14.47 0.21 9.17
C GLU A 129 13.06 -0.23 8.76
N VAL A 130 12.82 -0.40 7.45
CA VAL A 130 11.48 -0.66 6.90
C VAL A 130 11.40 -1.97 6.12
N ALA A 131 10.24 -2.59 6.09
CA ALA A 131 9.88 -3.59 5.10
C ALA A 131 9.17 -2.92 3.93
N VAL A 132 9.57 -3.26 2.70
CA VAL A 132 8.99 -2.72 1.47
C VAL A 132 8.13 -3.79 0.79
N LEU A 133 6.94 -3.43 0.32
CA LEU A 133 6.10 -4.28 -0.51
C LEU A 133 5.80 -3.55 -1.83
N VAL A 134 6.27 -4.12 -2.94
CA VAL A 134 5.94 -3.68 -4.30
C VAL A 134 4.87 -4.61 -4.85
N ASN A 135 3.63 -4.14 -4.87
CA ASN A 135 2.46 -4.95 -5.17
C ASN A 135 1.95 -4.72 -6.60
N GLY A 136 1.91 -5.78 -7.39
CA GLY A 136 1.43 -5.74 -8.78
C GLY A 136 -0.09 -5.87 -8.95
N LEU A 137 -0.86 -5.98 -7.87
CA LEU A 137 -2.31 -6.15 -7.88
C LEU A 137 -2.81 -7.27 -8.81
N GLY A 138 -1.94 -8.26 -9.10
CA GLY A 138 -2.25 -9.40 -9.96
C GLY A 138 -2.15 -9.15 -11.46
N GLY A 139 -1.93 -7.93 -11.91
CA GLY A 139 -1.88 -7.57 -13.33
C GLY A 139 -0.50 -7.10 -13.83
N THR A 140 0.33 -6.52 -12.96
CA THR A 140 1.64 -6.00 -13.34
C THR A 140 2.68 -7.12 -13.39
N PRO A 141 3.40 -7.31 -14.53
CA PRO A 141 4.46 -8.31 -14.64
C PRO A 141 5.58 -8.12 -13.63
N LEU A 142 6.15 -9.23 -13.13
CA LEU A 142 7.25 -9.19 -12.14
C LEU A 142 8.44 -8.35 -12.61
N MET A 143 8.77 -8.38 -13.90
CA MET A 143 9.86 -7.57 -14.46
C MET A 143 9.64 -6.07 -14.19
N GLU A 144 8.43 -5.58 -14.40
CA GLU A 144 8.09 -4.17 -14.16
C GLU A 144 8.13 -3.83 -12.68
N LEU A 145 7.66 -4.75 -11.82
CA LEU A 145 7.74 -4.59 -10.36
C LEU A 145 9.19 -4.53 -9.87
N TYR A 146 10.08 -5.34 -10.42
CA TYR A 146 11.52 -5.28 -10.10
C TYR A 146 12.17 -3.98 -10.57
N ILE A 147 11.78 -3.45 -11.74
CA ILE A 147 12.26 -2.14 -12.22
C ILE A 147 11.79 -1.03 -11.27
N LEU A 148 10.51 -1.04 -10.90
CA LEU A 148 9.98 -0.08 -9.92
C LEU A 148 10.68 -0.22 -8.56
N ASN A 149 10.88 -1.44 -8.09
CA ASN A 149 11.59 -1.70 -6.83
C ASN A 149 13.02 -1.14 -6.84
N MET A 150 13.73 -1.26 -7.94
CA MET A 150 15.07 -0.67 -8.07
C MET A 150 15.05 0.84 -7.83
N GLU A 151 14.09 1.56 -8.40
CA GLU A 151 13.96 3.01 -8.20
C GLU A 151 13.53 3.34 -6.76
N VAL A 152 12.63 2.55 -6.16
CA VAL A 152 12.24 2.68 -4.74
C VAL A 152 13.46 2.53 -3.83
N GLN A 153 14.32 1.52 -4.04
CA GLN A 153 15.51 1.30 -3.23
C GLN A 153 16.49 2.49 -3.31
N LYS A 154 16.69 3.08 -4.50
CA LYS A 154 17.52 4.28 -4.66
C LYS A 154 17.00 5.46 -3.83
N ILE A 155 15.68 5.70 -3.87
CA ILE A 155 15.07 6.79 -3.09
C ILE A 155 15.24 6.55 -1.59
N LEU A 156 15.04 5.32 -1.12
CA LEU A 156 15.21 4.99 0.30
C LEU A 156 16.68 5.19 0.74
N GLU A 157 17.64 4.77 -0.07
CA GLU A 157 19.05 4.95 0.18
C GLU A 157 19.43 6.44 0.24
N GLU A 158 18.97 7.26 -0.71
CA GLU A 158 19.17 8.71 -0.73
C GLU A 158 18.58 9.41 0.49
N LYS A 159 17.48 8.87 1.05
CA LYS A 159 16.84 9.38 2.26
C LYS A 159 17.41 8.80 3.56
N GLY A 160 18.39 7.90 3.48
CA GLY A 160 18.98 7.24 4.65
C GLY A 160 18.02 6.27 5.35
N ILE A 161 17.04 5.75 4.64
CA ILE A 161 16.06 4.77 5.14
C ILE A 161 16.55 3.37 4.75
N LYS A 162 16.75 2.50 5.73
CA LYS A 162 17.25 1.15 5.49
C LYS A 162 16.11 0.18 5.17
N ALA A 163 16.13 -0.45 4.01
CA ALA A 163 15.24 -1.56 3.70
C ALA A 163 15.73 -2.85 4.37
N TYR A 164 15.04 -3.33 5.41
CA TYR A 164 15.31 -4.63 6.05
C TYR A 164 14.99 -5.79 5.11
N ARG A 165 13.83 -5.71 4.45
CA ARG A 165 13.39 -6.71 3.48
C ARG A 165 12.46 -6.08 2.45
N THR A 166 12.57 -6.55 1.23
CA THR A 166 11.67 -6.21 0.13
C THR A 166 10.90 -7.44 -0.32
N PHE A 167 9.61 -7.25 -0.56
CA PHE A 167 8.69 -8.21 -1.14
C PHE A 167 8.22 -7.65 -2.48
N VAL A 168 8.37 -8.45 -3.53
CA VAL A 168 7.95 -8.11 -4.89
C VAL A 168 7.04 -9.21 -5.42
#